data_2998d5bba60311701865da4743c358db
#
_entry.id   2998d5bba60311701865da4743c358db
#
_cell.length_a   1.000
_cell.length_b   1.000
_cell.length_c   1.000
_cell.angle_alpha   90.00
_cell.angle_beta   90.00
_cell.angle_gamma   90.00
#
_symmetry.space_group_name_H-M   'P 1'
#
loop_
_entity.id
_entity.type
_entity.pdbx_description
1 polymer ?
#
loop_
_entity_poly.entity_id
_entity_poly.type
_entity_poly.pdbx_seq_one_letter_code
_entity_poly.pdbx_strand_id
1 'polypeptide(L)'
;MATIYKEFLVSAPPQFVWEAIKDVGSVHTRLAQGFVIDTVLTDDVRTVTFANGLVLREQIVTVSDEQRRLAYTVVGGRASHHNAYFQVFPASEGQSQVLWVTDLLPAEMLRPIEQMVELGSVAIQQTLERSFLAKQ
;
A
#
# COMPACT_ATOMS: atom_id res chain seq x y z
N MET A 1 20.75 -7.94 1.44
CA MET A 1 19.78 -7.32 0.52
C MET A 1 18.43 -7.95 0.72
N ALA A 2 17.42 -7.13 0.83
CA ALA A 2 16.09 -7.66 1.04
C ALA A 2 15.08 -6.84 0.24
N THR A 3 14.47 -7.50 -0.74
CA THR A 3 13.41 -6.92 -1.57
C THR A 3 12.21 -7.85 -1.53
N ILE A 4 11.05 -7.28 -1.24
CA ILE A 4 9.78 -7.98 -1.30
C ILE A 4 9.08 -7.50 -2.57
N TYR A 5 8.76 -8.43 -3.44
CA TYR A 5 8.08 -8.17 -4.70
C TYR A 5 6.72 -8.85 -4.65
N LYS A 6 5.65 -8.08 -4.56
CA LYS A 6 4.31 -8.62 -4.45
C LYS A 6 3.44 -8.13 -5.59
N GLU A 7 2.86 -9.06 -6.34
CA GLU A 7 1.87 -8.77 -7.36
C GLU A 7 0.54 -9.40 -6.95
N PHE A 8 -0.55 -8.68 -7.18
CA PHE A 8 -1.88 -9.25 -6.94
C PHE A 8 -2.91 -8.59 -7.85
N LEU A 9 -3.97 -9.33 -8.13
CA LEU A 9 -5.05 -8.87 -8.97
C LEU A 9 -6.18 -8.27 -8.13
N VAL A 10 -6.83 -7.26 -8.67
CA VAL A 10 -8.00 -6.64 -8.07
C VAL A 10 -9.08 -6.57 -9.14
N SER A 11 -10.28 -7.04 -8.82
CA SER A 11 -11.44 -7.00 -9.72
C SER A 11 -12.10 -5.61 -9.68
N ALA A 12 -11.35 -4.64 -10.18
CA ALA A 12 -11.78 -3.25 -10.33
C ALA A 12 -10.89 -2.59 -11.38
N PRO A 13 -11.40 -1.54 -12.06
CA PRO A 13 -10.61 -0.87 -13.11
C PRO A 13 -9.37 -0.17 -12.55
N PRO A 14 -8.30 -0.03 -13.36
CA PRO A 14 -7.06 0.61 -12.88
C PRO A 14 -7.26 2.01 -12.30
N GLN A 15 -8.11 2.81 -12.89
CA GLN A 15 -8.31 4.17 -12.39
C GLN A 15 -8.98 4.16 -11.00
N PHE A 16 -9.93 3.25 -10.78
CA PHE A 16 -10.57 3.12 -9.47
C PHE A 16 -9.56 2.71 -8.39
N VAL A 17 -8.72 1.72 -8.72
CA VAL A 17 -7.68 1.25 -7.81
C VAL A 17 -6.67 2.35 -7.51
N TRP A 18 -6.23 3.07 -8.55
CA TRP A 18 -5.27 4.15 -8.40
C TRP A 18 -5.80 5.30 -7.54
N GLU A 19 -7.07 5.67 -7.71
CA GLU A 19 -7.68 6.74 -6.91
C GLU A 19 -7.64 6.41 -5.42
N ALA A 20 -7.81 5.15 -5.06
CA ALA A 20 -7.72 4.72 -3.66
C ALA A 20 -6.29 4.75 -3.13
N ILE A 21 -5.32 4.33 -3.94
CA ILE A 21 -3.90 4.32 -3.56
C ILE A 21 -3.38 5.75 -3.38
N LYS A 22 -3.72 6.64 -4.30
CA LYS A 22 -3.19 8.00 -4.26
C LYS A 22 -3.80 8.87 -3.17
N ASP A 23 -4.91 8.46 -2.59
CA ASP A 23 -5.50 9.14 -1.44
C ASP A 23 -4.73 8.76 -0.17
N VAL A 24 -3.56 9.36 -0.03
CA VAL A 24 -2.54 8.92 0.94
C VAL A 24 -2.95 9.07 2.40
N GLY A 25 -3.95 9.89 2.69
CA GLY A 25 -4.47 10.08 4.05
C GLY A 25 -5.61 9.15 4.41
N SER A 26 -6.05 8.28 3.50
CA SER A 26 -7.24 7.45 3.69
C SER A 26 -6.95 5.95 3.57
N VAL A 27 -5.78 5.50 4.01
CA VAL A 27 -5.39 4.09 3.91
C VAL A 27 -6.38 3.21 4.68
N HIS A 28 -6.80 3.65 5.86
CA HIS A 28 -7.67 2.86 6.75
C HIS A 28 -9.11 2.77 6.28
N THR A 29 -9.55 3.63 5.38
CA THR A 29 -10.94 3.66 4.90
C THR A 29 -11.07 3.24 3.44
N ARG A 30 -10.11 3.60 2.59
CA ARG A 30 -10.22 3.38 1.15
C ARG A 30 -9.33 2.28 0.60
N LEU A 31 -8.28 1.90 1.32
CA LEU A 31 -7.27 0.99 0.76
C LEU A 31 -7.17 -0.33 1.49
N ALA A 32 -7.00 -0.32 2.80
CA ALA A 32 -6.69 -1.53 3.56
C ALA A 32 -7.49 -1.62 4.86
N GLN A 33 -8.81 -1.64 4.74
CA GLN A 33 -9.71 -1.69 5.90
C GLN A 33 -9.44 -2.93 6.76
N GLY A 34 -9.38 -2.71 8.07
CA GLY A 34 -9.18 -3.77 9.04
C GLY A 34 -7.72 -4.14 9.27
N PHE A 35 -6.87 -3.98 8.27
CA PHE A 35 -5.42 -4.15 8.41
C PHE A 35 -4.79 -2.86 8.93
N VAL A 36 -5.20 -1.73 8.39
CA VAL A 36 -4.85 -0.41 8.89
C VAL A 36 -6.09 0.18 9.55
N ILE A 37 -5.95 0.66 10.79
CA ILE A 37 -7.09 1.16 11.57
C ILE A 37 -7.12 2.68 11.70
N ASP A 38 -6.03 3.35 11.39
CA ASP A 38 -5.98 4.82 11.40
C ASP A 38 -4.87 5.33 10.49
N THR A 39 -5.09 6.51 9.92
CA THR A 39 -4.11 7.20 9.10
C THR A 39 -4.23 8.69 9.39
N VAL A 40 -3.11 9.33 9.75
CA VAL A 40 -3.07 10.77 9.98
C VAL A 40 -2.03 11.35 9.04
N LEU A 41 -2.46 12.24 8.16
CA LEU A 41 -1.58 12.91 7.21
C LEU A 41 -1.23 14.30 7.71
N THR A 42 0.07 14.56 7.86
CA THR A 42 0.59 15.88 8.23
C THR A 42 1.65 16.23 7.21
N ASP A 43 1.36 17.24 6.39
CA ASP A 43 2.16 17.59 5.22
C ASP A 43 2.30 16.34 4.34
N ASP A 44 3.51 15.89 4.03
CA ASP A 44 3.73 14.72 3.18
C ASP A 44 4.06 13.46 3.98
N VAL A 45 3.83 13.45 5.28
CA VAL A 45 4.07 12.29 6.14
C VAL A 45 2.73 11.75 6.64
N ARG A 46 2.46 10.48 6.36
CA ARG A 46 1.31 9.80 6.93
C ARG A 46 1.76 8.90 8.08
N THR A 47 1.05 9.00 9.20
CA THR A 47 1.25 8.10 10.34
C THR A 47 0.18 7.02 10.24
N VAL A 48 0.61 5.79 10.06
CA VAL A 48 -0.26 4.65 9.82
C VAL A 48 -0.26 3.75 11.04
N THR A 49 -1.43 3.49 11.59
CA THR A 49 -1.61 2.58 12.73
C THR A 49 -2.22 1.28 12.21
N PHE A 50 -1.54 0.17 12.45
CA PHE A 50 -1.96 -1.16 12.04
C PHE A 50 -2.79 -1.83 13.12
N ALA A 51 -3.61 -2.80 12.73
CA ALA A 51 -4.49 -3.51 13.67
C ALA A 51 -3.72 -4.22 14.78
N ASN A 52 -2.46 -4.61 14.53
CA ASN A 52 -1.61 -5.26 15.54
C ASN A 52 -0.95 -4.27 16.50
N GLY A 53 -1.24 -2.97 16.36
CA GLY A 53 -0.70 -1.92 17.22
C GLY A 53 0.57 -1.27 16.70
N LEU A 54 1.18 -1.79 15.64
CA LEU A 54 2.36 -1.18 15.04
C LEU A 54 1.98 0.19 14.45
N VAL A 55 2.85 1.17 14.64
CA VAL A 55 2.69 2.51 14.07
C VAL A 55 3.91 2.81 13.22
N LEU A 56 3.68 3.18 11.97
CA LEU A 56 4.75 3.58 11.04
C LEU A 56 4.48 4.98 10.52
N ARG A 57 5.55 5.74 10.34
CA ARG A 57 5.49 7.04 9.68
C ARG A 57 6.08 6.89 8.29
N GLU A 58 5.32 7.29 7.28
CA GLU A 58 5.64 7.09 5.88
C GLU A 58 5.71 8.44 5.18
N GLN A 59 6.91 8.82 4.76
CA GLN A 59 7.13 10.03 3.97
C GLN A 59 6.73 9.72 2.52
N ILE A 60 5.78 10.47 1.99
CA ILE A 60 5.40 10.34 0.58
C ILE A 60 6.49 10.98 -0.28
N VAL A 61 6.99 10.23 -1.23
CA VAL A 61 8.09 10.65 -2.10
C VAL A 61 7.58 11.05 -3.49
N THR A 62 6.71 10.21 -4.08
CA THR A 62 6.23 10.44 -5.44
C THR A 62 4.78 10.00 -5.55
N VAL A 63 3.95 10.84 -6.18
CA VAL A 63 2.61 10.46 -6.62
C VAL A 63 2.55 10.81 -8.11
N SER A 64 2.48 9.80 -8.96
CA SER A 64 2.43 9.99 -10.42
C SER A 64 1.14 9.43 -10.98
N ASP A 65 0.24 10.32 -11.40
CA ASP A 65 -1.01 9.91 -12.05
C ASP A 65 -0.73 9.25 -13.40
N GLU A 66 0.25 9.73 -14.12
CA GLU A 66 0.61 9.18 -15.43
C GLU A 66 1.04 7.74 -15.35
N GLN A 67 1.86 7.40 -14.35
CA GLN A 67 2.36 6.04 -14.15
C GLN A 67 1.51 5.22 -13.19
N ARG A 68 0.52 5.83 -12.55
CA ARG A 68 -0.25 5.25 -11.45
C ARG A 68 0.69 4.63 -10.43
N ARG A 69 1.62 5.46 -9.94
CA ARG A 69 2.69 5.02 -9.05
C ARG A 69 2.77 5.92 -7.82
N LEU A 70 2.78 5.29 -6.65
CA LEU A 70 2.98 5.95 -5.36
C LEU A 70 4.23 5.38 -4.72
N ALA A 71 5.21 6.23 -4.40
CA ALA A 71 6.42 5.81 -3.69
C ALA A 71 6.50 6.51 -2.33
N TYR A 72 6.95 5.77 -1.32
CA TYR A 72 7.10 6.29 0.03
C TYR A 72 8.29 5.67 0.71
N THR A 73 8.76 6.32 1.78
CA THR A 73 9.83 5.78 2.64
C THR A 73 9.38 5.83 4.09
N VAL A 74 9.66 4.78 4.83
CA VAL A 74 9.38 4.73 6.26
C VAL A 74 10.46 5.54 6.98
N VAL A 75 10.04 6.47 7.86
CA VAL A 75 10.94 7.32 8.62
C VAL A 75 10.87 6.95 10.09
N GLY A 76 12.02 6.80 10.71
CA GLY A 76 12.12 6.22 12.05
C GLY A 76 11.86 4.72 11.99
N GLY A 77 11.69 4.06 13.12
CA GLY A 77 11.46 2.64 13.19
C GLY A 77 12.75 1.85 13.24
N ARG A 78 12.63 0.52 13.07
CA ARG A 78 13.75 -0.41 13.25
C ARG A 78 14.61 -0.57 12.01
N ALA A 79 14.04 -0.39 10.83
CA ALA A 79 14.78 -0.56 9.59
C ALA A 79 15.69 0.63 9.37
N SER A 80 16.90 0.38 8.89
CA SER A 80 17.84 1.43 8.48
C SER A 80 17.49 1.94 7.08
N HIS A 81 16.75 1.13 6.31
CA HIS A 81 16.27 1.48 4.98
C HIS A 81 14.94 0.78 4.76
N HIS A 82 13.91 1.51 4.38
CA HIS A 82 12.60 0.93 4.11
C HIS A 82 11.87 1.83 3.14
N ASN A 83 12.06 1.57 1.85
CA ASN A 83 11.36 2.26 0.77
C ASN A 83 10.41 1.31 0.09
N ALA A 84 9.27 1.83 -0.37
CA ALA A 84 8.30 1.02 -1.07
C ALA A 84 7.59 1.82 -2.15
N TYR A 85 7.01 1.09 -3.12
CA TYR A 85 6.10 1.74 -4.05
C TYR A 85 4.97 0.79 -4.43
N PHE A 86 3.83 1.39 -4.74
CA PHE A 86 2.71 0.75 -5.42
C PHE A 86 2.66 1.24 -6.86
N GLN A 87 2.31 0.35 -7.76
CA GLN A 87 2.03 0.73 -9.15
C GLN A 87 0.88 -0.09 -9.68
N VAL A 88 -0.01 0.55 -10.44
CA VAL A 88 -1.23 -0.10 -10.94
C VAL A 88 -1.13 -0.25 -12.45
N PHE A 89 -1.37 -1.47 -12.93
CA PHE A 89 -1.36 -1.81 -14.35
C PHE A 89 -2.72 -2.38 -14.75
N PRO A 90 -3.17 -2.14 -15.98
CA PRO A 90 -4.34 -2.84 -16.47
C PRO A 90 -4.04 -4.34 -16.59
N ALA A 91 -5.04 -5.15 -16.31
CA ALA A 91 -4.98 -6.60 -16.50
C ALA A 91 -6.08 -7.00 -17.49
N SER A 92 -6.88 -8.02 -17.20
CA SER A 92 -8.04 -8.35 -18.02
C SER A 92 -9.09 -7.24 -17.91
N GLU A 93 -10.09 -7.26 -18.79
CA GLU A 93 -11.14 -6.26 -18.79
C GLU A 93 -11.77 -6.13 -17.39
N GLY A 94 -11.80 -4.89 -16.88
CA GLY A 94 -12.35 -4.61 -15.57
C GLY A 94 -11.48 -5.05 -14.40
N GLN A 95 -10.23 -5.44 -14.69
CA GLN A 95 -9.27 -5.90 -13.68
C GLN A 95 -8.01 -5.07 -13.68
N SER A 96 -7.37 -5.03 -12.53
CA SER A 96 -6.08 -4.36 -12.36
C SER A 96 -5.07 -5.32 -11.75
N GLN A 97 -3.80 -5.13 -12.10
CA GLN A 97 -2.70 -5.75 -11.40
C GLN A 97 -2.00 -4.70 -10.57
N VAL A 98 -1.86 -4.97 -9.28
CA VAL A 98 -1.15 -4.09 -8.36
C VAL A 98 0.22 -4.70 -8.09
N LEU A 99 1.24 -3.88 -8.26
CA LEU A 99 2.60 -4.21 -7.91
C LEU A 99 2.99 -3.44 -6.66
N TRP A 100 3.45 -4.17 -5.65
CA TRP A 100 3.91 -3.57 -4.38
C TRP A 100 5.32 -4.07 -4.12
N VAL A 101 6.30 -3.17 -4.22
CA VAL A 101 7.70 -3.50 -4.06
C VAL A 101 8.24 -2.78 -2.83
N THR A 102 8.95 -3.52 -1.99
CA THR A 102 9.57 -2.97 -0.78
C THR A 102 11.04 -3.36 -0.74
N ASP A 103 11.91 -2.38 -0.59
CA ASP A 103 13.33 -2.58 -0.36
C ASP A 103 13.64 -2.24 1.08
N LEU A 104 14.32 -3.11 1.79
CA LEU A 104 14.60 -2.89 3.21
C LEU A 104 15.97 -3.42 3.66
N LEU A 105 16.46 -2.81 4.72
CA LEU A 105 17.65 -3.19 5.45
C LEU A 105 17.40 -3.00 6.94
N PRO A 106 17.94 -3.78 7.84
CA PRO A 106 18.76 -4.96 7.56
C PRO A 106 17.91 -6.15 7.12
N ALA A 107 18.57 -7.18 6.56
CA ALA A 107 17.89 -8.34 6.00
C ALA A 107 17.05 -9.11 7.04
N GLU A 108 17.39 -9.01 8.33
CA GLU A 108 16.66 -9.66 9.41
C GLU A 108 15.20 -9.16 9.51
N MET A 109 14.92 -7.97 8.96
CA MET A 109 13.58 -7.40 8.95
C MET A 109 12.69 -7.99 7.86
N LEU A 110 13.24 -8.83 6.97
CA LEU A 110 12.53 -9.34 5.80
C LEU A 110 11.25 -10.09 6.17
N ARG A 111 11.35 -11.08 7.07
CA ARG A 111 10.20 -11.94 7.37
C ARG A 111 9.02 -11.20 8.02
N PRO A 112 9.23 -10.37 9.05
CA PRO A 112 8.11 -9.62 9.61
C PRO A 112 7.43 -8.70 8.60
N ILE A 113 8.22 -8.02 7.77
CA ILE A 113 7.67 -7.10 6.77
C ILE A 113 6.98 -7.88 5.65
N GLU A 114 7.55 -9.01 5.23
CA GLU A 114 6.94 -9.88 4.23
C GLU A 114 5.55 -10.37 4.68
N GLN A 115 5.40 -10.76 5.94
CA GLN A 115 4.11 -11.15 6.49
C GLN A 115 3.12 -10.00 6.45
N MET A 116 3.56 -8.78 6.77
CA MET A 116 2.70 -7.61 6.69
C MET A 116 2.28 -7.31 5.26
N VAL A 117 3.18 -7.47 4.29
CA VAL A 117 2.85 -7.27 2.88
C VAL A 117 1.81 -8.31 2.42
N GLU A 118 1.95 -9.56 2.84
CA GLU A 118 0.97 -10.60 2.51
C GLU A 118 -0.42 -10.26 3.07
N LEU A 119 -0.49 -9.92 4.36
CA LEU A 119 -1.76 -9.55 4.98
C LEU A 119 -2.32 -8.27 4.37
N GLY A 120 -1.46 -7.30 4.12
CA GLY A 120 -1.85 -6.03 3.53
C GLY A 120 -2.40 -6.18 2.12
N SER A 121 -1.79 -7.03 1.30
CA SER A 121 -2.25 -7.24 -0.07
C SER A 121 -3.64 -7.88 -0.11
N VAL A 122 -3.93 -8.81 0.81
CA VAL A 122 -5.27 -9.41 0.93
C VAL A 122 -6.28 -8.34 1.35
N ALA A 123 -5.93 -7.52 2.34
CA ALA A 123 -6.81 -6.45 2.83
C ALA A 123 -7.10 -5.43 1.73
N ILE A 124 -6.09 -5.06 0.96
CA ILE A 124 -6.25 -4.12 -0.16
C ILE A 124 -7.19 -4.69 -1.22
N GLN A 125 -6.95 -5.94 -1.63
CA GLN A 125 -7.80 -6.59 -2.62
C GLN A 125 -9.25 -6.61 -2.17
N GLN A 126 -9.50 -7.06 -0.93
CA GLN A 126 -10.85 -7.17 -0.39
C GLN A 126 -11.52 -5.81 -0.26
N THR A 127 -10.79 -4.80 0.23
CA THR A 127 -11.32 -3.45 0.40
C THR A 127 -11.74 -2.85 -0.93
N LEU A 128 -10.87 -2.95 -1.93
CA LEU A 128 -11.11 -2.35 -3.23
C LEU A 128 -12.23 -3.05 -3.99
N GLU A 129 -12.26 -4.39 -3.96
CA GLU A 129 -13.31 -5.15 -4.65
C GLU A 129 -14.67 -4.91 -4.02
N ARG A 130 -14.75 -4.90 -2.69
CA ARG A 130 -15.99 -4.61 -1.97
C ARG A 130 -16.48 -3.19 -2.25
N SER A 131 -15.57 -2.24 -2.22
CA SER A 131 -15.88 -0.83 -2.45
C SER A 131 -16.33 -0.58 -3.89
N PHE A 132 -15.72 -1.24 -4.86
CA PHE A 132 -16.10 -1.11 -6.25
C PHE A 132 -17.50 -1.69 -6.49
N LEU A 133 -17.79 -2.87 -5.93
CA LEU A 133 -19.11 -3.48 -6.04
C LEU A 133 -20.22 -2.60 -5.43
N ALA A 134 -19.91 -1.92 -4.33
CA ALA A 134 -20.87 -1.05 -3.66
C ALA A 134 -21.26 0.16 -4.52
N LYS A 135 -20.43 0.53 -5.50
CA LYS A 135 -20.69 1.66 -6.41
C LYS A 135 -21.44 1.25 -7.68
N GLN A 136 -21.66 -0.04 -7.88
CA GLN A 136 -22.36 -0.53 -9.09
C GLN A 136 -23.90 -0.41 -9.02
#